data_7c3e85c9464d9edd2def56dd4943f67f
#
_entry.id   7c3e85c9464d9edd2def56dd4943f67f
#
_cell.length_a   1.000
_cell.length_b   1.000
_cell.length_c   1.000
_cell.angle_alpha   90.00
_cell.angle_beta   90.00
_cell.angle_gamma   90.00
#
_symmetry.space_group_name_H-M   'P 1'
#
loop_
_entity.id
_entity.type
_entity.pdbx_description
1 polymer ?
#
loop_
_entity_poly.entity_id
_entity_poly.type
_entity_poly.pdbx_seq_one_letter_code
_entity_poly.pdbx_strand_id
1 'polypeptide(L)'
;MKGVLLVNLGSPKSPTPKDLKPYLEEFLMDERVIDFPKWLRTILVKGIILKTRPRRSAKAYKKIWWKEGSPLIVLSKKLRSIIEENSSIPISLSMRYGNPSIFEGLKELNEKGINEIFIVPLYPQFAMATTETINVLAEKIRKESFSHMKFTTLQPFYNNVDYIKAVSYTHLRAHETPLH
;
A
#
# COMPACT_ATOMS: atom_id res chain seq x y z
N MET A 1 -8.38 -16.61 -16.64
CA MET A 1 -8.30 -15.21 -17.12
C MET A 1 -7.28 -14.46 -16.27
N LYS A 2 -6.61 -13.44 -16.85
CA LYS A 2 -5.56 -12.66 -16.18
C LYS A 2 -6.11 -11.35 -15.62
N GLY A 3 -5.60 -10.91 -14.48
CA GLY A 3 -5.92 -9.62 -13.87
C GLY A 3 -4.74 -9.04 -13.10
N VAL A 4 -4.83 -7.77 -12.73
CA VAL A 4 -3.79 -7.03 -12.02
C VAL A 4 -4.30 -6.59 -10.65
N LEU A 5 -3.49 -6.83 -9.62
CA LEU A 5 -3.69 -6.30 -8.28
C LEU A 5 -2.60 -5.26 -7.98
N LEU A 6 -2.98 -3.98 -8.03
CA LEU A 6 -2.11 -2.90 -7.59
C LEU A 6 -2.11 -2.85 -6.06
N VAL A 7 -0.95 -2.83 -5.43
CA VAL A 7 -0.86 -2.78 -3.96
C VAL A 7 0.05 -1.66 -3.51
N ASN A 8 -0.49 -0.75 -2.69
CA ASN A 8 0.29 0.32 -2.04
C ASN A 8 0.31 0.13 -0.52
N LEU A 9 1.07 0.96 0.20
CA LEU A 9 1.24 0.90 1.65
C LEU A 9 -0.10 0.97 2.40
N GLY A 10 -0.90 1.92 2.01
CA GLY A 10 -2.12 2.27 2.70
C GLY A 10 -2.03 3.56 3.50
N SER A 11 -3.14 3.90 4.10
CA SER A 11 -3.32 5.15 4.85
C SER A 11 -4.44 4.99 5.88
N PRO A 12 -4.41 5.73 6.99
CA PRO A 12 -5.54 5.74 7.91
C PRO A 12 -6.80 6.26 7.21
N LYS A 13 -7.97 5.90 7.73
CA LYS A 13 -9.27 6.32 7.19
C LYS A 13 -9.45 7.84 7.23
N SER A 14 -8.96 8.48 8.29
CA SER A 14 -8.95 9.93 8.44
C SER A 14 -7.73 10.39 9.24
N PRO A 15 -7.36 11.69 9.21
CA PRO A 15 -6.23 12.22 9.97
C PRO A 15 -6.60 12.48 11.45
N THR A 16 -7.40 11.58 12.05
CA THR A 16 -7.78 11.64 13.46
C THR A 16 -7.03 10.62 14.31
N PRO A 17 -6.75 10.86 15.59
CA PRO A 17 -6.11 9.88 16.45
C PRO A 17 -6.88 8.55 16.53
N LYS A 18 -8.20 8.59 16.41
CA LYS A 18 -9.09 7.42 16.43
C LYS A 18 -8.80 6.49 15.24
N ASP A 19 -8.72 7.04 14.04
CA ASP A 19 -8.52 6.28 12.81
C ASP A 19 -7.04 5.94 12.56
N LEU A 20 -6.12 6.74 13.11
CA LEU A 20 -4.68 6.41 13.06
C LEU A 20 -4.30 5.25 13.97
N LYS A 21 -4.97 5.07 15.09
CA LYS A 21 -4.61 4.01 16.04
C LYS A 21 -4.68 2.61 15.43
N PRO A 22 -5.79 2.15 14.81
CA PRO A 22 -5.85 0.84 14.18
C PRO A 22 -4.88 0.71 13.00
N TYR A 23 -4.71 1.75 12.18
CA TYR A 23 -3.75 1.76 11.09
C TYR A 23 -2.30 1.58 11.58
N LEU A 24 -1.91 2.34 12.62
CA LEU A 24 -0.58 2.22 13.22
C LEU A 24 -0.40 0.87 13.91
N GLU A 25 -1.44 0.31 14.52
CA GLU A 25 -1.39 -1.01 15.13
C GLU A 25 -1.10 -2.08 14.06
N GLU A 26 -1.88 -2.11 12.98
CA GLU A 26 -1.68 -3.06 11.87
C GLU A 26 -0.27 -2.94 11.28
N PHE A 27 0.18 -1.71 11.01
CA PHE A 27 1.49 -1.44 10.43
C PHE A 27 2.64 -1.85 11.34
N LEU A 28 2.62 -1.47 12.62
CA LEU A 28 3.72 -1.68 13.55
C LEU A 28 3.73 -3.09 14.16
N MET A 29 2.61 -3.80 14.09
CA MET A 29 2.55 -5.20 14.53
C MET A 29 3.02 -6.18 13.45
N ASP A 30 3.31 -5.72 12.24
CA ASP A 30 3.96 -6.55 11.23
C ASP A 30 5.42 -6.84 11.63
N GLU A 31 5.80 -8.11 11.63
CA GLU A 31 7.15 -8.56 11.98
C GLU A 31 8.23 -8.08 10.99
N ARG A 32 7.81 -7.78 9.75
CA ARG A 32 8.68 -7.23 8.70
C ARG A 32 8.92 -5.75 8.84
N VAL A 33 8.14 -5.07 9.70
CA VAL A 33 8.31 -3.65 10.03
C VAL A 33 9.06 -3.49 11.35
N ILE A 34 8.70 -4.28 12.36
CA ILE A 34 9.41 -4.32 13.65
C ILE A 34 9.81 -5.76 13.91
N ASP A 35 11.08 -6.07 13.65
CA ASP A 35 11.69 -7.39 13.82
C ASP A 35 12.04 -7.67 15.29
N PHE A 36 11.01 -7.71 16.13
CA PHE A 36 11.10 -8.14 17.52
C PHE A 36 10.24 -9.37 17.76
N PRO A 37 10.58 -10.22 18.76
CA PRO A 37 9.68 -11.28 19.20
C PRO A 37 8.27 -10.72 19.48
N LYS A 38 7.24 -11.48 19.10
CA LYS A 38 5.83 -11.03 19.14
C LYS A 38 5.43 -10.42 20.50
N TRP A 39 5.89 -11.00 21.61
CA TRP A 39 5.57 -10.49 22.95
C TRP A 39 6.16 -9.10 23.19
N LEU A 40 7.45 -8.89 22.83
CA LEU A 40 8.13 -7.60 22.99
C LEU A 40 7.53 -6.54 22.07
N ARG A 41 7.28 -6.90 20.80
CA ARG A 41 6.57 -6.04 19.83
C ARG A 41 5.21 -5.62 20.36
N THR A 42 4.45 -6.55 20.97
CA THR A 42 3.13 -6.25 21.55
C THR A 42 3.24 -5.24 22.70
N ILE A 43 4.16 -5.43 23.62
CA ILE A 43 4.38 -4.49 24.74
C ILE A 43 4.78 -3.11 24.20
N LEU A 44 5.73 -3.05 23.29
CA LEU A 44 6.20 -1.81 22.71
C LEU A 44 5.09 -1.07 21.95
N VAL A 45 4.42 -1.75 21.05
CA VAL A 45 3.40 -1.14 20.17
C VAL A 45 2.15 -0.79 20.98
N LYS A 46 1.52 -1.74 21.64
CA LYS A 46 0.26 -1.52 22.37
C LYS A 46 0.43 -0.80 23.70
N GLY A 47 1.53 -1.08 24.41
CA GLY A 47 1.80 -0.48 25.71
C GLY A 47 2.30 0.96 25.65
N ILE A 48 3.11 1.30 24.66
CA ILE A 48 3.81 2.59 24.60
C ILE A 48 3.38 3.39 23.34
N ILE A 49 3.63 2.84 22.15
CA ILE A 49 3.52 3.63 20.92
C ILE A 49 2.07 4.07 20.66
N LEU A 50 1.11 3.18 20.77
CA LEU A 50 -0.30 3.49 20.48
C LEU A 50 -0.97 4.41 21.52
N LYS A 51 -0.31 4.70 22.63
CA LYS A 51 -0.81 5.68 23.61
C LYS A 51 -0.46 7.13 23.23
N THR A 52 0.68 7.35 22.57
CA THR A 52 1.22 8.69 22.32
C THR A 52 1.26 9.05 20.82
N ARG A 53 1.74 8.12 19.98
CA ARG A 53 1.99 8.35 18.57
C ARG A 53 0.75 8.71 17.74
N PRO A 54 -0.46 8.16 17.97
CA PRO A 54 -1.65 8.51 17.18
C PRO A 54 -1.97 10.00 17.19
N ARG A 55 -1.87 10.67 18.36
CA ARG A 55 -2.11 12.12 18.48
C ARG A 55 -1.07 12.93 17.73
N ARG A 56 0.20 12.55 17.85
CA ARG A 56 1.32 13.23 17.17
C ARG A 56 1.23 13.04 15.66
N SER A 57 0.99 11.81 15.21
CA SER A 57 0.85 11.49 13.79
C SER A 57 -0.37 12.16 13.16
N ALA A 58 -1.51 12.26 13.88
CA ALA A 58 -2.70 12.94 13.38
C ALA A 58 -2.42 14.41 13.02
N LYS A 59 -1.61 15.11 13.82
CA LYS A 59 -1.19 16.49 13.52
C LYS A 59 -0.39 16.57 12.21
N ALA A 60 0.50 15.60 11.96
CA ALA A 60 1.28 15.55 10.72
C ALA A 60 0.40 15.19 9.50
N TYR A 61 -0.46 14.17 9.63
CA TYR A 61 -1.38 13.78 8.57
C TYR A 61 -2.34 14.90 8.18
N LYS A 62 -2.85 15.71 9.14
CA LYS A 62 -3.71 16.86 8.85
C LYS A 62 -3.06 17.88 7.91
N LYS A 63 -1.73 18.06 7.97
CA LYS A 63 -1.00 19.02 7.15
C LYS A 63 -0.95 18.64 5.67
N ILE A 64 -1.02 17.34 5.36
CA ILE A 64 -0.91 16.80 4.01
C ILE A 64 -2.24 16.26 3.48
N TRP A 65 -3.31 16.30 4.30
CA TRP A 65 -4.59 15.70 3.95
C TRP A 65 -5.34 16.55 2.93
N TRP A 66 -5.81 15.94 1.87
CA TRP A 66 -6.60 16.61 0.84
C TRP A 66 -8.09 16.59 1.17
N LYS A 67 -8.89 17.39 0.46
CA LYS A 67 -10.36 17.37 0.59
C LYS A 67 -10.94 16.01 0.23
N GLU A 68 -10.37 15.35 -0.77
CA GLU A 68 -10.77 14.04 -1.28
C GLU A 68 -10.28 12.88 -0.40
N GLY A 69 -9.39 13.14 0.55
CA GLY A 69 -8.84 12.13 1.46
C GLY A 69 -7.31 12.09 1.50
N SER A 70 -6.77 10.93 1.86
CA SER A 70 -5.32 10.71 1.85
C SER A 70 -4.76 10.84 0.43
N PRO A 71 -3.71 11.67 0.21
CA PRO A 71 -3.06 11.79 -1.09
C PRO A 71 -2.63 10.44 -1.69
N LEU A 72 -2.09 9.53 -0.85
CA LEU A 72 -1.69 8.20 -1.29
C LEU A 72 -2.87 7.43 -1.90
N ILE A 73 -4.03 7.44 -1.22
CA ILE A 73 -5.22 6.74 -1.71
C ILE A 73 -5.77 7.41 -2.98
N VAL A 74 -5.86 8.75 -3.00
CA VAL A 74 -6.38 9.50 -4.14
C VAL A 74 -5.51 9.27 -5.39
N LEU A 75 -4.19 9.37 -5.25
CA LEU A 75 -3.26 9.14 -6.35
C LEU A 75 -3.25 7.68 -6.82
N SER A 76 -3.35 6.71 -5.90
CA SER A 76 -3.45 5.29 -6.26
C SER A 76 -4.73 4.98 -7.04
N LYS A 77 -5.86 5.57 -6.64
CA LYS A 77 -7.12 5.46 -7.39
C LYS A 77 -7.02 6.09 -8.77
N LYS A 78 -6.42 7.28 -8.88
CA LYS A 78 -6.19 7.93 -10.16
C LYS A 78 -5.29 7.09 -11.08
N LEU A 79 -4.23 6.51 -10.54
CA LEU A 79 -3.38 5.58 -11.29
C LEU A 79 -4.18 4.38 -11.80
N ARG A 80 -5.00 3.74 -10.94
CA ARG A 80 -5.89 2.65 -11.35
C ARG A 80 -6.76 3.08 -12.53
N SER A 81 -7.47 4.21 -12.44
CA SER A 81 -8.35 4.70 -13.50
C SER A 81 -7.61 4.91 -14.82
N ILE A 82 -6.43 5.53 -14.80
CA ILE A 82 -5.62 5.75 -16.00
C ILE A 82 -5.23 4.42 -16.66
N ILE A 83 -4.89 3.39 -15.88
CA ILE A 83 -4.53 2.09 -16.43
C ILE A 83 -5.78 1.39 -16.99
N GLU A 84 -6.93 1.48 -16.30
CA GLU A 84 -8.20 0.91 -16.77
C GLU A 84 -8.67 1.54 -18.10
N GLU A 85 -8.45 2.84 -18.29
CA GLU A 85 -8.76 3.54 -19.55
C GLU A 85 -7.88 3.07 -20.73
N ASN A 86 -6.66 2.59 -20.45
CA ASN A 86 -5.68 2.19 -21.45
C ASN A 86 -5.48 0.66 -21.55
N SER A 87 -6.25 -0.15 -20.82
CA SER A 87 -6.12 -1.60 -20.78
C SER A 87 -7.46 -2.28 -20.59
N SER A 88 -7.67 -3.38 -21.32
CA SER A 88 -8.84 -4.26 -21.13
C SER A 88 -8.65 -5.29 -20.00
N ILE A 89 -7.49 -5.32 -19.35
CA ILE A 89 -7.20 -6.26 -18.27
C ILE A 89 -7.90 -5.79 -16.99
N PRO A 90 -8.68 -6.64 -16.30
CA PRO A 90 -9.29 -6.30 -15.02
C PRO A 90 -8.25 -5.92 -13.98
N ILE A 91 -8.46 -4.76 -13.33
CA ILE A 91 -7.55 -4.21 -12.33
C ILE A 91 -8.29 -4.03 -11.02
N SER A 92 -7.65 -4.39 -9.91
CA SER A 92 -8.07 -4.02 -8.58
C SER A 92 -6.96 -3.26 -7.86
N LEU A 93 -7.34 -2.38 -6.93
CA LEU A 93 -6.43 -1.62 -6.07
C LEU A 93 -6.61 -2.07 -4.63
N SER A 94 -5.49 -2.35 -3.97
CA SER A 94 -5.47 -2.72 -2.56
C SER A 94 -4.39 -1.99 -1.79
N MET A 95 -4.55 -2.01 -0.47
CA MET A 95 -3.59 -1.48 0.48
C MET A 95 -3.02 -2.61 1.33
N ARG A 96 -1.73 -2.54 1.63
CA ARG A 96 -1.12 -3.49 2.56
C ARG A 96 -1.66 -3.30 3.98
N TYR A 97 -1.91 -2.04 4.37
CA TYR A 97 -2.49 -1.67 5.65
C TYR A 97 -3.68 -0.75 5.45
N GLY A 98 -4.81 -1.08 6.10
CA GLY A 98 -6.06 -0.36 5.93
C GLY A 98 -6.87 -0.82 4.72
N ASN A 99 -7.65 0.08 4.10
CA ASN A 99 -8.63 -0.27 3.08
C ASN A 99 -8.41 0.46 1.74
N PRO A 100 -8.81 -0.18 0.61
CA PRO A 100 -9.27 -1.57 0.49
C PRO A 100 -8.15 -2.57 0.78
N SER A 101 -8.45 -3.64 1.50
CA SER A 101 -7.47 -4.67 1.86
C SER A 101 -7.08 -5.54 0.66
N ILE A 102 -5.96 -6.30 0.79
CA ILE A 102 -5.56 -7.29 -0.24
C ILE A 102 -6.65 -8.36 -0.41
N PHE A 103 -7.31 -8.77 0.66
CA PHE A 103 -8.43 -9.72 0.59
C PHE A 103 -9.58 -9.17 -0.27
N GLU A 104 -9.99 -7.92 -0.06
CA GLU A 104 -11.07 -7.29 -0.84
C GLU A 104 -10.70 -7.16 -2.32
N GLY A 105 -9.46 -6.79 -2.63
CA GLY A 105 -8.98 -6.71 -4.02
C GLY A 105 -8.93 -8.07 -4.72
N LEU A 106 -8.48 -9.12 -4.03
CA LEU A 106 -8.51 -10.48 -4.57
C LEU A 106 -9.93 -10.99 -4.74
N LYS A 107 -10.83 -10.67 -3.81
CA LYS A 107 -12.25 -11.01 -3.90
C LYS A 107 -12.89 -10.34 -5.12
N GLU A 108 -12.66 -9.04 -5.35
CA GLU A 108 -13.14 -8.31 -6.54
C GLU A 108 -12.71 -9.00 -7.83
N LEU A 109 -11.44 -9.41 -7.94
CA LEU A 109 -10.94 -10.11 -9.12
C LEU A 109 -11.52 -11.52 -9.25
N ASN A 110 -11.71 -12.24 -8.14
CA ASN A 110 -12.34 -13.56 -8.13
C ASN A 110 -13.78 -13.52 -8.63
N GLU A 111 -14.57 -12.53 -8.21
CA GLU A 111 -15.95 -12.33 -8.66
C GLU A 111 -16.06 -12.05 -10.16
N LYS A 112 -14.98 -11.53 -10.76
CA LYS A 112 -14.82 -11.35 -12.22
C LYS A 112 -14.31 -12.60 -12.94
N GLY A 113 -14.15 -13.74 -12.24
CA GLY A 113 -13.64 -15.00 -12.82
C GLY A 113 -12.14 -15.00 -13.13
N ILE A 114 -11.38 -14.10 -12.51
CA ILE A 114 -9.92 -14.00 -12.70
C ILE A 114 -9.22 -15.02 -11.80
N ASN A 115 -8.30 -15.80 -12.37
CA ASN A 115 -7.57 -16.84 -11.66
C ASN A 115 -6.04 -16.74 -11.79
N GLU A 116 -5.55 -15.85 -12.64
CA GLU A 116 -4.12 -15.52 -12.75
C GLU A 116 -3.92 -14.05 -12.39
N ILE A 117 -3.32 -13.79 -11.23
CA ILE A 117 -3.16 -12.44 -10.69
C ILE A 117 -1.70 -12.00 -10.82
N PHE A 118 -1.51 -10.85 -11.48
CA PHE A 118 -0.24 -10.15 -11.47
C PHE A 118 -0.25 -9.10 -10.37
N ILE A 119 0.49 -9.36 -9.29
CA ILE A 119 0.60 -8.44 -8.13
C ILE A 119 1.65 -7.39 -8.48
N VAL A 120 1.26 -6.13 -8.36
CA VAL A 120 2.11 -4.97 -8.63
C VAL A 120 2.26 -4.15 -7.34
N PRO A 121 3.31 -4.42 -6.53
CA PRO A 121 3.67 -3.54 -5.43
C PRO A 121 4.07 -2.18 -5.98
N LEU A 122 3.42 -1.11 -5.51
CA LEU A 122 3.71 0.26 -5.97
C LEU A 122 4.96 0.84 -5.26
N TYR A 123 6.00 0.01 -5.16
CA TYR A 123 7.29 0.35 -4.61
C TYR A 123 8.38 0.02 -5.63
N PRO A 124 9.22 0.99 -6.01
CA PRO A 124 10.25 0.75 -7.02
C PRO A 124 11.36 -0.18 -6.53
N GLN A 125 11.70 -0.14 -5.23
CA GLN A 125 12.72 -0.98 -4.61
C GLN A 125 12.09 -2.12 -3.81
N PHE A 126 12.83 -3.22 -3.67
CA PHE A 126 12.48 -4.29 -2.75
C PHE A 126 12.89 -3.93 -1.32
N ALA A 127 11.98 -4.19 -0.38
CA ALA A 127 12.28 -4.23 1.04
C ALA A 127 11.35 -5.23 1.75
N MET A 128 11.78 -5.77 2.89
CA MET A 128 10.96 -6.65 3.72
C MET A 128 9.67 -5.97 4.17
N ALA A 129 9.77 -4.71 4.61
CA ALA A 129 8.65 -3.91 5.08
C ALA A 129 7.73 -3.37 3.96
N THR A 130 8.02 -3.65 2.70
CA THR A 130 7.24 -3.22 1.53
C THR A 130 6.80 -4.39 0.67
N THR A 131 7.61 -4.82 -0.28
CA THR A 131 7.26 -5.87 -1.25
C THR A 131 7.05 -7.23 -0.59
N GLU A 132 7.92 -7.63 0.32
CA GLU A 132 7.83 -8.95 0.94
C GLU A 132 6.58 -9.09 1.82
N THR A 133 6.27 -8.09 2.63
CA THR A 133 5.06 -8.14 3.47
C THR A 133 3.77 -8.25 2.64
N ILE A 134 3.74 -7.64 1.43
CA ILE A 134 2.63 -7.80 0.48
C ILE A 134 2.55 -9.24 0.00
N ASN A 135 3.65 -9.79 -0.47
CA ASN A 135 3.70 -11.15 -1.05
C ASN A 135 3.30 -12.21 -0.03
N VAL A 136 3.80 -12.10 1.20
CA VAL A 136 3.48 -13.05 2.28
C VAL A 136 2.01 -12.98 2.67
N LEU A 137 1.45 -11.77 2.79
CA LEU A 137 0.03 -11.62 3.11
C LEU A 137 -0.86 -12.11 1.97
N ALA A 138 -0.53 -11.75 0.71
CA ALA A 138 -1.28 -12.21 -0.46
C ALA A 138 -1.28 -13.73 -0.57
N GLU A 139 -0.11 -14.37 -0.38
CA GLU A 139 0.01 -15.83 -0.44
C GLU A 139 -0.73 -16.53 0.71
N LYS A 140 -0.74 -15.94 1.92
CA LYS A 140 -1.55 -16.43 3.03
C LYS A 140 -3.03 -16.40 2.67
N ILE A 141 -3.54 -15.27 2.19
CA ILE A 141 -4.94 -15.10 1.77
C ILE A 141 -5.28 -16.07 0.64
N ARG A 142 -4.37 -16.24 -0.34
CA ARG A 142 -4.56 -17.20 -1.42
C ARG A 142 -4.79 -18.62 -0.89
N LYS A 143 -3.91 -19.08 0.00
CA LYS A 143 -4.03 -20.44 0.58
C LYS A 143 -5.32 -20.64 1.37
N GLU A 144 -5.76 -19.63 2.10
CA GLU A 144 -6.93 -19.70 2.97
C GLU A 144 -8.26 -19.55 2.22
N SER A 145 -8.31 -18.73 1.15
CA SER A 145 -9.58 -18.31 0.54
C SER A 145 -9.65 -18.43 -0.98
N PHE A 146 -8.51 -18.45 -1.68
CA PHE A 146 -8.44 -18.41 -3.16
C PHE A 146 -7.40 -19.39 -3.69
N SER A 147 -7.39 -20.65 -3.21
CA SER A 147 -6.36 -21.65 -3.53
C SER A 147 -6.22 -21.97 -5.02
N HIS A 148 -7.27 -21.75 -5.80
CA HIS A 148 -7.29 -21.93 -7.26
C HIS A 148 -6.55 -20.82 -8.02
N MET A 149 -6.29 -19.66 -7.40
CA MET A 149 -5.57 -18.56 -8.03
C MET A 149 -4.06 -18.81 -8.12
N LYS A 150 -3.46 -18.30 -9.20
CA LYS A 150 -2.00 -18.26 -9.39
C LYS A 150 -1.53 -16.83 -9.30
N PHE A 151 -0.45 -16.59 -8.55
CA PHE A 151 0.14 -15.27 -8.38
C PHE A 151 1.50 -15.17 -9.05
N THR A 152 1.74 -14.04 -9.66
CA THR A 152 3.07 -13.59 -10.14
C THR A 152 3.25 -12.17 -9.64
N THR A 153 4.40 -11.85 -9.07
CA THR A 153 4.69 -10.49 -8.57
C THR A 153 5.65 -9.76 -9.49
N LEU A 154 5.37 -8.49 -9.76
CA LEU A 154 6.27 -7.60 -10.49
C LEU A 154 7.61 -7.50 -9.76
N GLN A 155 8.70 -7.67 -10.50
CA GLN A 155 10.04 -7.43 -9.97
C GLN A 155 10.27 -5.95 -9.68
N PRO A 156 11.20 -5.61 -8.78
CA PRO A 156 11.58 -4.23 -8.52
C PRO A 156 11.91 -3.47 -9.80
N PHE A 157 11.42 -2.24 -9.93
CA PHE A 157 11.53 -1.43 -11.15
C PHE A 157 12.30 -0.12 -10.93
N TYR A 158 13.12 -0.05 -9.88
CA TYR A 158 13.93 1.13 -9.53
C TYR A 158 14.89 1.58 -10.64
N ASN A 159 15.30 0.67 -11.52
CA ASN A 159 16.18 0.91 -12.67
C ASN A 159 15.42 1.09 -14.00
N ASN A 160 14.09 1.12 -13.96
CA ASN A 160 13.30 1.39 -15.17
C ASN A 160 13.53 2.82 -15.64
N VAL A 161 13.85 3.01 -16.92
CA VAL A 161 14.24 4.30 -17.51
C VAL A 161 13.11 5.31 -17.41
N ASP A 162 11.85 4.91 -17.61
CA ASP A 162 10.71 5.82 -17.57
C ASP A 162 10.38 6.23 -16.12
N TYR A 163 10.54 5.30 -15.16
CA TYR A 163 10.45 5.62 -13.74
C TYR A 163 11.52 6.65 -13.35
N ILE A 164 12.78 6.44 -13.75
CA ILE A 164 13.89 7.36 -13.45
C ILE A 164 13.61 8.75 -14.05
N LYS A 165 13.15 8.82 -15.31
CA LYS A 165 12.78 10.10 -15.96
C LYS A 165 11.67 10.81 -15.19
N ALA A 166 10.61 10.11 -14.77
CA ALA A 166 9.50 10.70 -14.03
C ALA A 166 9.95 11.26 -12.67
N VAL A 167 10.79 10.54 -11.93
CA VAL A 167 11.32 11.00 -10.63
C VAL A 167 12.27 12.18 -10.83
N SER A 168 13.18 12.12 -11.81
CA SER A 168 14.11 13.21 -12.12
C SER A 168 13.38 14.50 -12.52
N TYR A 169 12.33 14.40 -13.34
CA TYR A 169 11.50 15.53 -13.72
C TYR A 169 10.84 16.20 -12.52
N THR A 170 10.27 15.39 -11.61
CA THR A 170 9.64 15.91 -10.39
C THR A 170 10.66 16.61 -9.47
N HIS A 171 11.85 16.03 -9.34
CA HIS A 171 12.93 16.58 -8.53
C HIS A 171 13.45 17.91 -9.10
N LEU A 172 13.71 17.98 -10.40
CA LEU A 172 14.17 19.20 -11.07
C LEU A 172 13.15 20.34 -10.93
N ARG A 173 11.85 20.08 -11.18
CA ARG A 173 10.80 21.11 -11.01
C ARG A 173 10.67 21.60 -9.58
N ALA A 174 10.91 20.78 -8.58
CA ALA A 174 10.88 21.22 -7.18
C ALA A 174 12.01 22.22 -6.85
N HIS A 175 13.12 22.18 -7.60
CA HIS A 175 14.24 23.11 -7.46
C HIS A 175 14.13 24.36 -8.37
N GLU A 176 13.26 24.32 -9.39
CA GLU A 176 13.01 25.45 -10.30
C GLU A 176 11.96 26.43 -9.77
N THR A 177 11.22 26.10 -8.71
CA THR A 177 10.33 27.07 -8.07
C THR A 177 11.16 28.12 -7.35
N PRO A 178 11.16 29.40 -7.82
CA PRO A 178 11.92 30.46 -7.16
C PRO A 178 11.42 30.61 -5.71
N LEU A 179 12.38 30.69 -4.80
CA LEU A 179 12.14 31.19 -3.46
C LEU A 179 11.63 32.63 -3.56
N HIS A 180 10.32 32.82 -3.45
CA HIS A 180 9.69 34.12 -3.22
C HIS A 180 9.34 34.27 -1.75
#